data_68a3010039e8a2780752697c88f0be6f
#
_entry.id   68a3010039e8a2780752697c88f0be6f
#
_cell.length_a   1.000
_cell.length_b   1.000
_cell.length_c   1.000
_cell.angle_alpha   90.00
_cell.angle_beta   90.00
_cell.angle_gamma   90.00
#
_symmetry.space_group_name_H-M   'P 1'
#
loop_
_entity.id
_entity.type
_entity.pdbx_description
1 polymer ?
#
loop_
_entity_poly.entity_id
_entity_poly.type
_entity_poly.pdbx_seq_one_letter_code
_entity_poly.pdbx_strand_id
1 'polypeptide(L)'
;VPVCCGTAYRNKGVQKLLDAIIEYMPSPLDVPAIKGVDLDGNEVERKSSDEEPFAALAFKIMTDPFVGKLAYFRVYSGTLNSGSYVLNATKDKKERVGRILQMHANKRAELEKVYSGDIAAAVGFKFTTTGDTICDEQHPVILESMEFPEPVIELAIEPKTKAGQGKMGEALAKLAEEDPTFRAHTNQETGQTIIAGMGE
;
A
#
# COMPACT_ATOMS: atom_id res chain seq x y z
N VAL A 1 2.10 16.29 22.09
CA VAL A 1 2.74 16.03 20.79
C VAL A 1 4.19 16.46 20.89
N PRO A 2 5.19 15.55 20.77
CA PRO A 2 6.61 15.92 20.74
C PRO A 2 6.92 16.71 19.47
N VAL A 3 7.77 17.74 19.61
CA VAL A 3 8.23 18.58 18.50
C VAL A 3 9.76 18.60 18.50
N CYS A 4 10.36 18.18 17.40
CA CYS A 4 11.80 18.14 17.22
C CYS A 4 12.24 19.14 16.15
N CYS A 5 13.39 19.82 16.39
CA CYS A 5 14.01 20.71 15.43
C CYS A 5 15.34 20.11 14.93
N GLY A 6 15.58 20.22 13.65
CA GLY A 6 16.82 19.77 13.03
C GLY A 6 17.02 20.32 11.63
N THR A 7 18.19 20.09 11.07
CA THR A 7 18.48 20.35 9.67
C THR A 7 19.14 19.11 9.06
N ALA A 8 18.30 18.25 8.46
CA ALA A 8 18.75 17.00 7.84
C ALA A 8 19.79 17.24 6.72
N TYR A 9 19.62 18.32 5.97
CA TYR A 9 20.56 18.72 4.92
C TYR A 9 21.99 18.97 5.44
N ARG A 10 22.13 19.40 6.72
CA ARG A 10 23.41 19.62 7.39
C ARG A 10 23.76 18.51 8.39
N ASN A 11 23.04 17.40 8.39
CA ASN A 11 23.20 16.29 9.33
C ASN A 11 23.16 16.69 10.81
N LYS A 12 22.34 17.68 11.18
CA LYS A 12 22.19 18.13 12.57
C LYS A 12 20.80 17.79 13.10
N GLY A 13 20.77 17.23 14.32
CA GLY A 13 19.52 16.85 15.00
C GLY A 13 18.93 15.52 14.56
N VAL A 14 19.53 14.79 13.62
CA VAL A 14 19.02 13.51 13.10
C VAL A 14 19.00 12.44 14.20
N GLN A 15 20.07 12.31 15.01
CA GLN A 15 20.14 11.35 16.10
C GLN A 15 19.03 11.58 17.13
N LYS A 16 18.78 12.83 17.50
CA LYS A 16 17.72 13.20 18.45
C LYS A 16 16.33 12.90 17.91
N LEU A 17 16.12 13.02 16.59
CA LEU A 17 14.88 12.58 15.96
C LEU A 17 14.70 11.07 16.01
N LEU A 18 15.76 10.31 15.76
CA LEU A 18 15.74 8.85 15.87
C LEU A 18 15.49 8.40 17.31
N ASP A 19 16.13 9.03 18.29
CA ASP A 19 15.89 8.77 19.71
C ASP A 19 14.42 9.04 20.08
N ALA A 20 13.85 10.17 19.63
CA ALA A 20 12.45 10.53 19.86
C ALA A 20 11.48 9.50 19.22
N ILE A 21 11.80 8.95 18.05
CA ILE A 21 11.01 7.88 17.44
C ILE A 21 11.02 6.64 18.32
N ILE A 22 12.17 6.24 18.83
CA ILE A 22 12.30 5.08 19.72
C ILE A 22 11.56 5.30 21.04
N GLU A 23 11.62 6.52 21.60
CA GLU A 23 11.01 6.82 22.90
C GLU A 23 9.49 7.00 22.84
N TYR A 24 8.96 7.57 21.75
CA TYR A 24 7.57 8.01 21.69
C TYR A 24 6.67 7.22 20.73
N MET A 25 7.23 6.47 19.79
CA MET A 25 6.41 5.67 18.88
C MET A 25 6.13 4.29 19.50
N PRO A 26 4.85 3.88 19.59
CA PRO A 26 4.52 2.56 20.12
C PRO A 26 4.99 1.45 19.17
N SER A 27 5.49 0.37 19.74
CA SER A 27 5.72 -0.86 18.98
C SER A 27 4.40 -1.57 18.66
N PRO A 28 4.38 -2.52 17.70
CA PRO A 28 3.20 -3.35 17.45
C PRO A 28 2.68 -4.11 18.68
N LEU A 29 3.51 -4.33 19.69
CA LEU A 29 3.15 -5.01 20.94
C LEU A 29 2.56 -4.06 22.00
N ASP A 30 2.79 -2.76 21.85
CA ASP A 30 2.29 -1.73 22.78
C ASP A 30 0.87 -1.25 22.45
N VAL A 31 0.35 -1.66 21.28
CA VAL A 31 -0.98 -1.28 20.80
C VAL A 31 -1.96 -2.44 20.93
N PRO A 32 -3.29 -2.17 21.11
CA PRO A 32 -4.29 -3.20 21.10
C PRO A 32 -4.29 -4.03 19.82
N ALA A 33 -4.87 -5.24 19.89
CA ALA A 33 -5.11 -6.08 18.73
C ALA A 33 -5.88 -5.30 17.65
N ILE A 34 -5.49 -5.49 16.38
CA ILE A 34 -6.20 -4.84 15.29
C ILE A 34 -7.57 -5.47 15.10
N LYS A 35 -8.57 -4.64 14.88
CA LYS A 35 -9.94 -5.06 14.59
C LYS A 35 -10.16 -5.14 13.08
N GLY A 36 -11.03 -6.05 12.70
CA GLY A 36 -11.50 -6.23 11.35
C GLY A 36 -12.84 -6.95 11.35
N VAL A 37 -13.32 -7.28 10.17
CA VAL A 37 -14.53 -8.07 9.98
C VAL A 37 -14.21 -9.30 9.14
N ASP A 38 -14.85 -10.41 9.42
CA ASP A 38 -14.79 -11.58 8.56
C ASP A 38 -15.66 -11.39 7.30
N LEU A 39 -15.70 -12.38 6.42
CA LEU A 39 -16.52 -12.31 5.20
C LEU A 39 -18.03 -12.34 5.49
N ASP A 40 -18.43 -12.76 6.68
CA ASP A 40 -19.83 -12.79 7.12
C ASP A 40 -20.22 -11.49 7.86
N GLY A 41 -19.27 -10.56 8.06
CA GLY A 41 -19.49 -9.26 8.70
C GLY A 41 -19.38 -9.29 10.24
N ASN A 42 -18.86 -10.38 10.83
CA ASN A 42 -18.62 -10.44 12.27
C ASN A 42 -17.31 -9.75 12.64
N GLU A 43 -17.29 -9.07 13.77
CA GLU A 43 -16.05 -8.48 14.29
C GLU A 43 -15.04 -9.56 14.66
N VAL A 44 -13.81 -9.40 14.20
CA VAL A 44 -12.65 -10.26 14.46
C VAL A 44 -11.48 -9.42 14.92
N GLU A 45 -10.71 -9.92 15.87
CA GLU A 45 -9.47 -9.29 16.32
C GLU A 45 -8.27 -10.14 15.92
N ARG A 46 -7.16 -9.47 15.57
CA ARG A 46 -5.85 -10.11 15.32
C ARG A 46 -4.81 -9.49 16.23
N LYS A 47 -4.15 -10.32 17.02
CA LYS A 47 -3.03 -9.91 17.87
C LYS A 47 -1.76 -9.80 17.03
N SER A 48 -0.86 -8.91 17.42
CA SER A 48 0.46 -8.82 16.80
C SER A 48 1.33 -10.00 17.31
N SER A 49 1.23 -11.14 16.63
CA SER A 49 1.97 -12.37 16.92
C SER A 49 2.21 -13.15 15.64
N ASP A 50 3.37 -13.81 15.55
CA ASP A 50 3.72 -14.67 14.42
C ASP A 50 2.90 -15.97 14.38
N GLU A 51 2.30 -16.38 15.49
CA GLU A 51 1.50 -17.59 15.62
C GLU A 51 0.03 -17.40 15.20
N GLU A 52 -0.40 -16.15 15.05
CA GLU A 52 -1.74 -15.80 14.58
C GLU A 52 -1.87 -16.07 13.07
N PRO A 53 -3.10 -16.23 12.55
CA PRO A 53 -3.31 -16.26 11.10
C PRO A 53 -2.81 -14.98 10.43
N PHE A 54 -2.19 -15.13 9.27
CA PHE A 54 -1.63 -14.00 8.53
C PHE A 54 -2.70 -12.98 8.14
N ALA A 55 -2.44 -11.71 8.44
CA ALA A 55 -3.21 -10.57 7.97
C ALA A 55 -2.30 -9.34 7.79
N ALA A 56 -2.43 -8.69 6.66
CA ALA A 56 -1.67 -7.51 6.30
C ALA A 56 -2.50 -6.53 5.48
N LEU A 57 -2.16 -5.26 5.56
CA LEU A 57 -2.77 -4.18 4.77
C LEU A 57 -1.80 -3.70 3.70
N ALA A 58 -2.22 -3.73 2.44
CA ALA A 58 -1.52 -3.09 1.34
C ALA A 58 -1.79 -1.58 1.38
N PHE A 59 -0.81 -0.81 1.86
CA PHE A 59 -1.01 0.62 2.11
C PHE A 59 -0.49 1.53 0.99
N LYS A 60 0.31 0.99 0.06
CA LYS A 60 0.85 1.75 -1.08
C LYS A 60 1.16 0.83 -2.25
N ILE A 61 0.76 1.26 -3.43
CA ILE A 61 1.20 0.66 -4.71
C ILE A 61 2.21 1.60 -5.36
N MET A 62 3.25 1.03 -5.96
CA MET A 62 4.22 1.76 -6.76
C MET A 62 4.55 0.95 -8.02
N THR A 63 4.68 1.63 -9.13
CA THR A 63 5.13 1.01 -10.38
C THR A 63 6.64 1.20 -10.53
N ASP A 64 7.35 0.09 -10.55
CA ASP A 64 8.79 0.07 -10.77
C ASP A 64 9.11 -0.33 -12.22
N PRO A 65 10.03 0.38 -12.92
CA PRO A 65 10.35 0.10 -14.31
C PRO A 65 10.93 -1.30 -14.56
N PHE A 66 11.53 -1.93 -13.53
CA PHE A 66 12.26 -3.19 -13.67
C PHE A 66 11.46 -4.40 -13.16
N VAL A 67 10.71 -4.23 -12.08
CA VAL A 67 9.97 -5.33 -11.44
C VAL A 67 8.46 -5.20 -11.59
N GLY A 68 7.99 -4.11 -12.17
CA GLY A 68 6.57 -3.84 -12.36
C GLY A 68 5.90 -3.37 -11.07
N LYS A 69 4.71 -3.88 -10.80
CA LYS A 69 3.90 -3.49 -9.64
C LYS A 69 4.52 -3.97 -8.33
N LEU A 70 4.81 -3.03 -7.44
CA LEU A 70 5.22 -3.24 -6.06
C LEU A 70 4.07 -2.88 -5.12
N ALA A 71 3.61 -3.83 -4.33
CA ALA A 71 2.62 -3.58 -3.29
C ALA A 71 3.32 -3.54 -1.93
N TYR A 72 3.38 -2.36 -1.32
CA TYR A 72 3.89 -2.20 0.04
C TYR A 72 2.79 -2.58 1.03
N PHE A 73 3.13 -3.44 1.96
CA PHE A 73 2.19 -3.92 2.96
C PHE A 73 2.80 -3.95 4.35
N ARG A 74 1.96 -3.79 5.36
CA ARG A 74 2.28 -3.98 6.77
C ARG A 74 1.64 -5.25 7.27
N VAL A 75 2.43 -6.12 7.87
CA VAL A 75 1.94 -7.33 8.54
C VAL A 75 1.41 -6.96 9.92
N TYR A 76 0.15 -7.23 10.18
CA TYR A 76 -0.48 -7.02 11.48
C TYR A 76 -0.47 -8.28 12.33
N SER A 77 -0.57 -9.44 11.72
CA SER A 77 -0.52 -10.74 12.41
C SER A 77 0.04 -11.82 11.50
N GLY A 78 0.57 -12.86 12.12
CA GLY A 78 1.07 -14.04 11.42
C GLY A 78 2.35 -13.78 10.63
N THR A 79 2.65 -14.70 9.74
CA THR A 79 3.85 -14.68 8.91
C THR A 79 3.51 -15.01 7.46
N LEU A 80 4.33 -14.53 6.52
CA LEU A 80 4.14 -14.77 5.09
C LEU A 80 5.46 -15.21 4.44
N ASN A 81 5.41 -16.30 3.70
CA ASN A 81 6.55 -16.79 2.93
C ASN A 81 6.49 -16.31 1.47
N SER A 82 7.63 -16.01 0.90
CA SER A 82 7.79 -15.77 -0.54
C SER A 82 7.33 -16.99 -1.33
N GLY A 83 6.64 -16.76 -2.46
CA GLY A 83 6.12 -17.83 -3.31
C GLY A 83 4.79 -18.47 -2.87
N SER A 84 4.26 -18.10 -1.67
CA SER A 84 3.00 -18.63 -1.15
C SER A 84 1.77 -17.98 -1.80
N TYR A 85 0.59 -18.41 -1.38
CA TYR A 85 -0.69 -17.83 -1.78
C TYR A 85 -1.36 -17.12 -0.61
N VAL A 86 -2.08 -16.07 -0.93
CA VAL A 86 -2.90 -15.28 0.01
C VAL A 86 -4.26 -14.98 -0.60
N LEU A 87 -5.22 -14.67 0.26
CA LEU A 87 -6.51 -14.13 -0.12
C LEU A 87 -6.45 -12.60 -0.03
N ASN A 88 -6.77 -11.90 -1.12
CA ASN A 88 -7.19 -10.51 -1.06
C ASN A 88 -8.64 -10.50 -0.61
N ALA A 89 -8.88 -10.30 0.69
CA ALA A 89 -10.21 -10.39 1.29
C ALA A 89 -11.14 -9.25 0.84
N THR A 90 -10.58 -8.08 0.54
CA THR A 90 -11.36 -6.93 0.04
C THR A 90 -12.01 -7.20 -1.31
N LYS A 91 -11.34 -7.97 -2.17
CA LYS A 91 -11.80 -8.26 -3.55
C LYS A 91 -12.23 -9.71 -3.75
N ASP A 92 -12.12 -10.54 -2.72
CA ASP A 92 -12.36 -11.99 -2.78
C ASP A 92 -11.58 -12.65 -3.94
N LYS A 93 -10.26 -12.40 -3.96
CA LYS A 93 -9.36 -12.92 -4.99
C LYS A 93 -8.14 -13.59 -4.38
N LYS A 94 -7.89 -14.84 -4.79
CA LYS A 94 -6.65 -15.54 -4.45
C LYS A 94 -5.51 -15.01 -5.30
N GLU A 95 -4.41 -14.64 -4.65
CA GLU A 95 -3.22 -14.11 -5.31
C GLU A 95 -1.96 -14.87 -4.89
N ARG A 96 -1.00 -14.92 -5.78
CA ARG A 96 0.30 -15.49 -5.49
C ARG A 96 1.26 -14.38 -5.10
N VAL A 97 1.90 -14.54 -3.96
CA VAL A 97 3.05 -13.72 -3.56
C VAL A 97 4.25 -14.20 -4.36
N GLY A 98 4.76 -13.38 -5.26
CA GLY A 98 5.95 -13.71 -6.03
C GLY A 98 7.20 -13.64 -5.15
N ARG A 99 7.82 -12.46 -5.11
CA ARG A 99 8.96 -12.16 -4.23
C ARG A 99 8.56 -11.16 -3.18
N ILE A 100 9.15 -11.30 -1.99
CA ILE A 100 9.04 -10.31 -0.92
C ILE A 100 10.35 -9.54 -0.86
N LEU A 101 10.28 -8.23 -0.78
CA LEU A 101 11.41 -7.33 -0.80
C LEU A 101 11.42 -6.43 0.42
N GLN A 102 12.56 -6.33 1.08
CA GLN A 102 12.85 -5.25 2.01
C GLN A 102 13.39 -4.07 1.22
N MET A 103 12.72 -2.94 1.32
CA MET A 103 13.09 -1.73 0.60
C MET A 103 13.87 -0.79 1.52
N HIS A 104 15.01 -0.32 1.05
CA HIS A 104 15.84 0.67 1.72
C HIS A 104 16.32 1.70 0.69
N ALA A 105 15.65 2.84 0.62
CA ALA A 105 15.82 3.83 -0.46
C ALA A 105 15.71 3.15 -1.84
N ASN A 106 16.77 3.19 -2.66
CA ASN A 106 16.81 2.54 -3.97
C ASN A 106 17.34 1.10 -3.94
N LYS A 107 17.67 0.58 -2.74
CA LYS A 107 18.17 -0.79 -2.59
C LYS A 107 17.02 -1.74 -2.27
N ARG A 108 17.13 -2.95 -2.80
CA ARG A 108 16.17 -4.03 -2.58
C ARG A 108 16.93 -5.25 -2.06
N ALA A 109 16.44 -5.83 -0.98
CA ALA A 109 16.90 -7.11 -0.49
C ALA A 109 15.72 -8.11 -0.54
N GLU A 110 15.95 -9.30 -1.09
CA GLU A 110 14.93 -10.33 -1.11
C GLU A 110 14.80 -10.96 0.28
N LEU A 111 13.55 -11.16 0.71
CA LEU A 111 13.20 -11.83 1.94
C LEU A 111 12.49 -13.14 1.62
N GLU A 112 12.88 -14.21 2.32
CA GLU A 112 12.17 -15.49 2.23
C GLU A 112 10.87 -15.46 3.02
N LYS A 113 10.84 -14.69 4.12
CA LYS A 113 9.72 -14.63 5.05
C LYS A 113 9.64 -13.25 5.72
N VAL A 114 8.42 -12.83 6.03
CA VAL A 114 8.12 -11.65 6.87
C VAL A 114 7.28 -12.06 8.06
N TYR A 115 7.35 -11.27 9.12
CA TYR A 115 6.80 -11.52 10.44
C TYR A 115 5.81 -10.42 10.85
N SER A 116 5.06 -10.67 11.92
CA SER A 116 4.14 -9.69 12.50
C SER A 116 4.88 -8.39 12.87
N GLY A 117 4.33 -7.26 12.42
CA GLY A 117 4.93 -5.93 12.60
C GLY A 117 5.82 -5.47 11.45
N ASP A 118 6.25 -6.37 10.56
CA ASP A 118 7.11 -6.03 9.44
C ASP A 118 6.39 -5.16 8.39
N ILE A 119 7.18 -4.33 7.72
CA ILE A 119 6.78 -3.60 6.50
C ILE A 119 7.68 -4.09 5.36
N ALA A 120 7.05 -4.57 4.30
CA ALA A 120 7.74 -5.09 3.13
C ALA A 120 7.01 -4.71 1.84
N ALA A 121 7.62 -5.03 0.71
CA ALA A 121 6.98 -4.92 -0.59
C ALA A 121 6.88 -6.29 -1.26
N ALA A 122 5.74 -6.59 -1.88
CA ALA A 122 5.55 -7.80 -2.67
C ALA A 122 5.49 -7.50 -4.16
N VAL A 123 6.07 -8.41 -4.93
CA VAL A 123 5.95 -8.46 -6.39
C VAL A 123 5.04 -9.62 -6.76
N GLY A 124 4.22 -9.44 -7.77
CA GLY A 124 3.39 -10.53 -8.31
C GLY A 124 1.91 -10.40 -8.06
N PHE A 125 1.48 -9.48 -7.21
CA PHE A 125 0.06 -9.18 -7.03
C PHE A 125 -0.54 -8.54 -8.29
N LYS A 126 -1.66 -9.09 -8.73
CA LYS A 126 -2.37 -8.64 -9.94
C LYS A 126 -3.55 -7.73 -9.60
N PHE A 127 -4.28 -8.07 -8.56
CA PHE A 127 -5.54 -7.43 -8.19
C PHE A 127 -5.42 -6.49 -7.00
N THR A 128 -4.43 -6.70 -6.12
CA THR A 128 -4.22 -5.91 -4.91
C THR A 128 -3.96 -4.44 -5.25
N THR A 129 -4.72 -3.55 -4.65
CA THR A 129 -4.59 -2.09 -4.72
C THR A 129 -4.38 -1.50 -3.34
N THR A 130 -4.11 -0.19 -3.26
CA THR A 130 -3.96 0.52 -1.99
C THR A 130 -5.25 0.44 -1.16
N GLY A 131 -5.12 0.04 0.11
CA GLY A 131 -6.25 -0.16 1.03
C GLY A 131 -6.76 -1.60 1.10
N ASP A 132 -6.31 -2.51 0.22
CA ASP A 132 -6.75 -3.89 0.26
C ASP A 132 -6.11 -4.66 1.43
N THR A 133 -6.89 -5.55 2.03
CA THR A 133 -6.41 -6.52 3.01
C THR A 133 -6.02 -7.82 2.31
N ILE A 134 -4.82 -8.30 2.61
CA ILE A 134 -4.32 -9.62 2.22
C ILE A 134 -4.17 -10.48 3.46
N CYS A 135 -4.70 -11.69 3.44
CA CYS A 135 -4.75 -12.56 4.62
C CYS A 135 -4.63 -14.04 4.28
N ASP A 136 -4.59 -14.85 5.33
CA ASP A 136 -4.72 -16.29 5.24
C ASP A 136 -6.07 -16.70 4.65
N GLU A 137 -6.05 -17.67 3.74
CA GLU A 137 -7.26 -18.13 3.02
C GLU A 137 -8.26 -18.85 3.92
N GLN A 138 -7.77 -19.50 4.99
CA GLN A 138 -8.63 -20.26 5.92
C GLN A 138 -9.23 -19.39 7.02
N HIS A 139 -8.61 -18.25 7.29
CA HIS A 139 -9.02 -17.32 8.34
C HIS A 139 -9.17 -15.90 7.76
N PRO A 140 -10.15 -15.69 6.85
CA PRO A 140 -10.31 -14.41 6.18
C PRO A 140 -10.66 -13.31 7.18
N VAL A 141 -10.09 -12.13 6.92
CA VAL A 141 -10.39 -10.91 7.66
C VAL A 141 -10.23 -9.73 6.72
N ILE A 142 -11.10 -8.76 6.84
CA ILE A 142 -10.98 -7.43 6.22
C ILE A 142 -10.63 -6.48 7.35
N LEU A 143 -9.43 -5.92 7.31
CA LEU A 143 -8.99 -4.89 8.23
C LEU A 143 -9.69 -3.57 7.90
N GLU A 144 -9.65 -2.62 8.82
CA GLU A 144 -10.22 -1.30 8.60
C GLU A 144 -9.70 -0.68 7.30
N SER A 145 -10.62 -0.27 6.42
CA SER A 145 -10.28 0.32 5.14
C SER A 145 -9.78 1.75 5.32
N MET A 146 -8.79 2.13 4.50
CA MET A 146 -8.36 3.52 4.43
C MET A 146 -9.40 4.35 3.67
N GLU A 147 -9.84 5.45 4.28
CA GLU A 147 -10.69 6.43 3.60
C GLU A 147 -9.81 7.46 2.87
N PHE A 148 -10.08 7.66 1.59
CA PHE A 148 -9.39 8.62 0.76
C PHE A 148 -10.31 9.79 0.44
N PRO A 149 -9.82 11.05 0.54
CA PRO A 149 -10.62 12.21 0.19
C PRO A 149 -10.90 12.25 -1.33
N GLU A 150 -12.04 12.83 -1.68
CA GLU A 150 -12.38 13.09 -3.08
C GLU A 150 -11.45 14.15 -3.68
N PRO A 151 -11.11 14.03 -4.98
CA PRO A 151 -10.26 14.99 -5.66
C PRO A 151 -10.90 16.39 -5.68
N VAL A 152 -10.06 17.42 -5.56
CA VAL A 152 -10.50 18.82 -5.46
C VAL A 152 -10.21 19.65 -6.72
N ILE A 153 -9.35 19.18 -7.61
CA ILE A 153 -8.98 19.85 -8.88
C ILE A 153 -9.18 18.91 -10.04
N GLU A 154 -9.75 19.43 -11.12
CA GLU A 154 -9.92 18.73 -12.38
C GLU A 154 -9.25 19.51 -13.51
N LEU A 155 -8.55 18.79 -14.39
CA LEU A 155 -7.88 19.34 -15.57
C LEU A 155 -8.16 18.48 -16.80
N ALA A 156 -8.42 19.14 -17.92
CA ALA A 156 -8.47 18.48 -19.21
C ALA A 156 -7.05 18.29 -19.75
N ILE A 157 -6.73 17.09 -20.21
CA ILE A 157 -5.44 16.77 -20.80
C ILE A 157 -5.60 16.19 -22.20
N GLU A 158 -4.64 16.50 -23.08
CA GLU A 158 -4.59 15.96 -24.42
C GLU A 158 -3.15 15.54 -24.76
N PRO A 159 -2.96 14.43 -25.47
CA PRO A 159 -1.64 14.03 -25.91
C PRO A 159 -1.13 14.99 -27.00
N LYS A 160 0.13 15.39 -26.96
CA LYS A 160 0.76 16.26 -27.97
C LYS A 160 0.74 15.66 -29.39
N THR A 161 0.63 14.33 -29.49
CA THR A 161 0.59 13.62 -30.78
C THR A 161 -0.42 12.48 -30.71
N LYS A 162 -1.05 12.14 -31.84
CA LYS A 162 -1.98 10.99 -31.92
C LYS A 162 -1.32 9.66 -31.52
N ALA A 163 -0.04 9.48 -31.82
CA ALA A 163 0.72 8.29 -31.40
C ALA A 163 0.94 8.21 -29.86
N GLY A 164 0.81 9.33 -29.15
CA GLY A 164 0.91 9.39 -27.68
C GLY A 164 -0.33 8.94 -26.94
N GLN A 165 -1.48 8.80 -27.60
CA GLN A 165 -2.77 8.52 -26.93
C GLN A 165 -2.76 7.18 -26.18
N GLY A 166 -2.21 6.11 -26.77
CA GLY A 166 -2.11 4.82 -26.11
C GLY A 166 -1.19 4.86 -24.87
N LYS A 167 -0.04 5.53 -25.00
CA LYS A 167 0.90 5.71 -23.87
C LYS A 167 0.32 6.56 -22.76
N MET A 168 -0.50 7.55 -23.08
CA MET A 168 -1.22 8.37 -22.10
C MET A 168 -2.20 7.51 -21.31
N GLY A 169 -2.99 6.67 -21.97
CA GLY A 169 -3.93 5.77 -21.30
C GLY A 169 -3.24 4.80 -20.34
N GLU A 170 -2.13 4.18 -20.75
CA GLU A 170 -1.33 3.32 -19.89
C GLU A 170 -0.73 4.06 -18.68
N ALA A 171 -0.26 5.29 -18.88
CA ALA A 171 0.30 6.11 -17.82
C ALA A 171 -0.77 6.51 -16.79
N LEU A 172 -1.97 6.92 -17.26
CA LEU A 172 -3.10 7.26 -16.40
C LEU A 172 -3.60 6.06 -15.59
N ALA A 173 -3.65 4.87 -16.21
CA ALA A 173 -4.00 3.64 -15.50
C ALA A 173 -3.00 3.33 -14.37
N LYS A 174 -1.71 3.47 -14.61
CA LYS A 174 -0.68 3.29 -13.58
C LYS A 174 -0.79 4.31 -12.46
N LEU A 175 -1.02 5.59 -12.76
CA LEU A 175 -1.23 6.63 -11.76
C LEU A 175 -2.45 6.34 -10.88
N ALA A 176 -3.56 5.86 -11.49
CA ALA A 176 -4.74 5.47 -10.73
C ALA A 176 -4.53 4.25 -9.84
N GLU A 177 -3.60 3.35 -10.17
CA GLU A 177 -3.20 2.24 -9.29
C GLU A 177 -2.32 2.72 -8.12
N GLU A 178 -1.46 3.72 -8.35
CA GLU A 178 -0.54 4.25 -7.34
C GLU A 178 -1.20 5.23 -6.36
N ASP A 179 -2.08 6.09 -6.86
CA ASP A 179 -2.76 7.12 -6.08
C ASP A 179 -4.28 6.87 -6.06
N PRO A 180 -4.83 6.42 -4.92
CA PRO A 180 -6.27 6.15 -4.80
C PRO A 180 -7.14 7.42 -4.83
N THR A 181 -6.56 8.62 -4.72
CA THR A 181 -7.28 9.89 -4.88
C THR A 181 -7.32 10.37 -6.33
N PHE A 182 -6.45 9.81 -7.19
CA PHE A 182 -6.41 10.15 -8.60
C PHE A 182 -7.56 9.53 -9.38
N ARG A 183 -8.22 10.32 -10.20
CA ARG A 183 -9.27 9.88 -11.12
C ARG A 183 -8.93 10.30 -12.54
N ALA A 184 -9.26 9.44 -13.50
CA ALA A 184 -9.20 9.77 -14.92
C ALA A 184 -10.46 9.27 -15.61
N HIS A 185 -11.14 10.12 -16.34
CA HIS A 185 -12.34 9.77 -17.09
C HIS A 185 -12.44 10.57 -18.39
N THR A 186 -13.26 10.09 -19.31
CA THR A 186 -13.55 10.84 -20.53
C THR A 186 -14.87 11.59 -20.36
N ASN A 187 -14.84 12.89 -20.57
CA ASN A 187 -16.05 13.69 -20.61
C ASN A 187 -16.87 13.30 -21.85
N GLN A 188 -18.10 12.87 -21.66
CA GLN A 188 -18.95 12.37 -22.74
C GLN A 188 -19.43 13.45 -23.71
N GLU A 189 -19.51 14.70 -23.25
CA GLU A 189 -19.96 15.83 -24.06
C GLU A 189 -18.84 16.39 -24.94
N THR A 190 -17.65 16.55 -24.37
CA THR A 190 -16.50 17.17 -25.06
C THR A 190 -15.53 16.17 -25.68
N GLY A 191 -15.59 14.90 -25.27
CA GLY A 191 -14.64 13.85 -25.67
C GLY A 191 -13.24 14.00 -25.07
N GLN A 192 -13.04 14.97 -24.18
CA GLN A 192 -11.75 15.23 -23.55
C GLN A 192 -11.46 14.25 -22.41
N THR A 193 -10.19 13.93 -22.21
CA THR A 193 -9.75 13.20 -21.03
C THR A 193 -9.57 14.16 -19.88
N ILE A 194 -10.31 13.95 -18.80
CA ILE A 194 -10.24 14.72 -17.56
C ILE A 194 -9.46 13.91 -16.55
N ILE A 195 -8.52 14.55 -15.88
CA ILE A 195 -7.84 14.02 -14.69
C ILE A 195 -8.24 14.84 -13.48
N ALA A 196 -8.41 14.16 -12.35
CA ALA A 196 -8.77 14.80 -11.09
C ALA A 196 -7.80 14.33 -9.98
N GLY A 197 -7.41 15.23 -9.08
CA GLY A 197 -6.47 14.95 -8.01
C GLY A 197 -6.55 15.95 -6.86
N MET A 198 -5.66 15.81 -5.88
CA MET A 198 -5.62 16.61 -4.66
C MET A 198 -4.81 17.93 -4.80
N GLY A 199 -4.18 18.15 -5.94
CA GLY A 199 -3.36 19.34 -6.23
C GLY A 199 -2.76 19.28 -7.63
N GLU A 200 -1.95 20.30 -7.97
CA GLU A 200 -1.22 20.39 -9.24
C GLU A 200 -0.08 19.38 -9.35
#